data_d22807606b1dfc574096b4f1a9095888
#
_entry.id   d22807606b1dfc574096b4f1a9095888
#
_cell.length_a   1.000
_cell.length_b   1.000
_cell.length_c   1.000
_cell.angle_alpha   90.00
_cell.angle_beta   90.00
_cell.angle_gamma   90.00
#
_symmetry.space_group_name_H-M   'P 1'
#
loop_
_entity.id
_entity.type
_entity.pdbx_description
1 polymer ?
#
loop_
_entity_poly.entity_id
_entity_poly.type
_entity_poly.pdbx_seq_one_letter_code
_entity_poly.pdbx_strand_id
1 'polypeptide(L)'
;LEEILAMPEVERKIYYLKKGRKTEQPNAHALYNDWNPNKHEIVIDEEKYPKIKITTQPEKRITDPSTGKEYVEPAVKKEVDPNRIALPIEQDIVNIQTAFTVGTEPVLDCQPDGTEENLLSALKQVFKKNKLKYQNKKVVRAWLAEQEVAEYWYVVKDDGFWAKLKRKISGIFGKSKPEYRLKSAIWSPFRGDKLYPFFNDQGDLIALSREYKKKDLNDVEITCFMTITKDMVYQWELTSNWTDKGSFAHGFKKMPVIYMYRPEAYCEKIKSLRVRLEKLLSNYADCIDYHFFPILMLFGDVQNFSGEFKNRIVELTGQGANAQYLTWSQVPDTVKFEVETLLSQIYGLTNTPRISFDSLKGTGNAVSGVTFDYVFMSTHLNVE
;
A
#
# COMPACT_ATOMS: atom_id res chain seq x y z
N LEU A 1 -20.22 8.73 28.09
CA LEU A 1 -19.92 7.33 27.75
C LEU A 1 -20.69 6.37 28.65
N GLU A 2 -20.70 6.57 29.98
CA GLU A 2 -21.39 5.70 30.93
C GLU A 2 -22.89 5.62 30.65
N GLU A 3 -23.55 6.73 30.35
CA GLU A 3 -24.96 6.75 29.96
C GLU A 3 -25.24 5.93 28.70
N ILE A 4 -24.33 5.99 27.69
CA ILE A 4 -24.45 5.19 26.47
C ILE A 4 -24.34 3.71 26.79
N LEU A 5 -23.38 3.33 27.62
CA LEU A 5 -23.16 1.93 27.99
C LEU A 5 -24.29 1.37 28.90
N ALA A 6 -24.98 2.23 29.64
CA ALA A 6 -26.12 1.86 30.47
C ALA A 6 -27.46 1.72 29.71
N MET A 7 -27.53 2.14 28.43
CA MET A 7 -28.76 2.02 27.64
C MET A 7 -29.21 0.56 27.53
N PRO A 8 -30.50 0.23 27.58
CA PRO A 8 -31.00 -1.16 27.47
C PRO A 8 -30.89 -1.69 26.02
N GLU A 9 -31.08 -0.82 25.02
CA GLU A 9 -31.13 -1.21 23.61
C GLU A 9 -29.72 -1.25 23.01
N VAL A 10 -29.28 -2.43 22.58
CA VAL A 10 -27.93 -2.64 22.02
C VAL A 10 -27.69 -1.83 20.74
N GLU A 11 -28.66 -1.77 19.84
CA GLU A 11 -28.55 -0.99 18.60
C GLU A 11 -28.29 0.49 18.87
N ARG A 12 -29.00 1.03 19.84
CA ARG A 12 -28.86 2.43 20.25
C ARG A 12 -27.49 2.70 20.88
N LYS A 13 -26.99 1.77 21.72
CA LYS A 13 -25.60 1.85 22.22
C LYS A 13 -24.61 1.94 21.10
N ILE A 14 -24.64 1.00 20.16
CA ILE A 14 -23.72 0.93 19.05
C ILE A 14 -23.82 2.19 18.17
N TYR A 15 -25.03 2.67 17.91
CA TYR A 15 -25.25 3.91 17.17
C TYR A 15 -24.52 5.10 17.82
N TYR A 16 -24.70 5.31 19.13
CA TYR A 16 -24.03 6.42 19.81
C TYR A 16 -22.52 6.24 19.96
N LEU A 17 -22.05 5.01 20.14
CA LEU A 17 -20.61 4.71 20.14
C LEU A 17 -19.97 5.03 18.79
N LYS A 18 -20.63 4.70 17.68
CA LYS A 18 -20.19 5.08 16.34
C LYS A 18 -20.21 6.59 16.11
N LYS A 19 -21.28 7.25 16.57
CA LYS A 19 -21.44 8.72 16.47
C LYS A 19 -20.41 9.50 17.30
N GLY A 20 -19.82 8.86 18.31
CA GLY A 20 -18.76 9.48 19.13
C GLY A 20 -17.47 9.76 18.36
N ARG A 21 -17.27 9.13 17.19
CA ARG A 21 -16.18 9.46 16.29
C ARG A 21 -16.41 10.84 15.65
N LYS A 22 -15.47 11.76 15.86
CA LYS A 22 -15.53 13.16 15.33
C LYS A 22 -14.81 13.30 13.97
N THR A 23 -13.98 12.32 13.59
CA THR A 23 -13.20 12.31 12.35
C THR A 23 -13.87 11.44 11.29
N GLU A 24 -13.60 11.70 10.03
CA GLU A 24 -14.10 10.86 8.95
C GLU A 24 -13.53 9.44 9.03
N GLN A 25 -14.34 8.46 8.62
CA GLN A 25 -13.92 7.07 8.53
C GLN A 25 -13.03 6.91 7.30
N PRO A 26 -11.83 6.33 7.40
CA PRO A 26 -11.00 6.06 6.23
C PRO A 26 -11.73 5.21 5.19
N ASN A 27 -11.63 5.59 3.94
CA ASN A 27 -12.13 4.76 2.85
C ASN A 27 -11.11 3.66 2.53
N ALA A 28 -11.21 2.53 3.26
CA ALA A 28 -10.30 1.41 3.13
C ALA A 28 -10.16 0.88 1.69
N HIS A 29 -11.26 0.91 0.90
CA HIS A 29 -11.23 0.44 -0.48
C HIS A 29 -10.43 1.38 -1.38
N ALA A 30 -10.64 2.69 -1.27
CA ALA A 30 -9.89 3.67 -2.05
C ALA A 30 -8.40 3.65 -1.69
N LEU A 31 -8.09 3.64 -0.39
CA LEU A 31 -6.71 3.54 0.10
C LEU A 31 -6.02 2.26 -0.35
N TYR A 32 -6.73 1.12 -0.35
CA TYR A 32 -6.18 -0.15 -0.83
C TYR A 32 -5.93 -0.14 -2.34
N ASN A 33 -6.80 0.51 -3.11
CA ASN A 33 -6.60 0.66 -4.56
C ASN A 33 -5.34 1.48 -4.86
N ASP A 34 -5.10 2.56 -4.12
CA ASP A 34 -3.88 3.35 -4.27
C ASP A 34 -2.62 2.61 -3.77
N TRP A 35 -2.78 1.77 -2.76
CA TRP A 35 -1.69 0.96 -2.21
C TRP A 35 -1.25 -0.19 -3.12
N ASN A 36 -2.19 -0.80 -3.85
CA ASN A 36 -1.93 -1.99 -4.67
C ASN A 36 -1.78 -1.62 -6.15
N PRO A 37 -0.56 -1.71 -6.73
CA PRO A 37 -0.33 -1.35 -8.13
C PRO A 37 -1.28 -2.04 -9.12
N ASN A 38 -1.69 -3.28 -8.85
CA ASN A 38 -2.64 -4.01 -9.69
C ASN A 38 -4.07 -3.44 -9.64
N LYS A 39 -4.32 -2.46 -8.78
CA LYS A 39 -5.61 -1.77 -8.62
C LYS A 39 -5.55 -0.29 -9.00
N HIS A 40 -4.40 0.19 -9.49
CA HIS A 40 -4.29 1.55 -9.97
C HIS A 40 -5.19 1.79 -11.17
N GLU A 41 -5.68 3.03 -11.33
CA GLU A 41 -6.58 3.42 -12.43
C GLU A 41 -6.04 3.00 -13.80
N ILE A 42 -4.73 3.16 -14.03
CA ILE A 42 -4.08 2.80 -15.30
C ILE A 42 -4.28 1.32 -15.66
N VAL A 43 -4.47 0.44 -14.66
CA VAL A 43 -4.63 -1.01 -14.85
C VAL A 43 -6.09 -1.40 -15.00
N ILE A 44 -6.98 -0.81 -14.17
CA ILE A 44 -8.36 -1.30 -14.05
C ILE A 44 -9.40 -0.48 -14.81
N ASP A 45 -9.10 0.78 -15.16
CA ASP A 45 -10.06 1.69 -15.79
C ASP A 45 -9.94 1.62 -17.31
N GLU A 46 -10.74 0.74 -17.93
CA GLU A 46 -10.77 0.57 -19.40
C GLU A 46 -11.47 1.72 -20.13
N GLU A 47 -12.33 2.50 -19.45
CA GLU A 47 -12.97 3.68 -20.06
C GLU A 47 -11.97 4.82 -20.23
N LYS A 48 -11.14 5.04 -19.20
CA LYS A 48 -10.11 6.08 -19.19
C LYS A 48 -8.87 5.69 -20.02
N TYR A 49 -8.58 4.39 -20.09
CA TYR A 49 -7.45 3.81 -20.80
C TYR A 49 -7.92 2.70 -21.75
N PRO A 50 -8.60 3.05 -22.86
CA PRO A 50 -9.18 2.07 -23.79
C PRO A 50 -8.10 1.31 -24.56
N LYS A 51 -8.52 0.20 -25.16
CA LYS A 51 -7.69 -0.56 -26.12
C LYS A 51 -7.31 0.27 -27.33
N ILE A 52 -6.11 0.07 -27.82
CA ILE A 52 -5.59 0.78 -29.01
C ILE A 52 -6.10 0.08 -30.27
N LYS A 53 -6.70 0.85 -31.19
CA LYS A 53 -7.13 0.35 -32.48
C LYS A 53 -6.02 0.53 -33.51
N ILE A 54 -5.37 -0.54 -33.90
CA ILE A 54 -4.32 -0.55 -34.92
C ILE A 54 -4.92 -0.98 -36.26
N THR A 55 -4.66 -0.20 -37.31
CA THR A 55 -5.05 -0.56 -38.69
C THR A 55 -4.03 -1.58 -39.21
N THR A 56 -4.44 -2.85 -39.33
CA THR A 56 -3.59 -3.91 -39.88
C THR A 56 -3.56 -3.98 -41.39
N GLN A 57 -4.65 -3.54 -42.01
CA GLN A 57 -4.72 -3.38 -43.47
C GLN A 57 -5.38 -2.03 -43.79
N PRO A 58 -4.70 -1.17 -44.57
CA PRO A 58 -5.29 0.08 -44.96
C PRO A 58 -6.47 -0.14 -45.95
N GLU A 59 -7.32 0.85 -46.05
CA GLU A 59 -8.38 0.88 -47.08
C GLU A 59 -7.77 0.73 -48.47
N LYS A 60 -8.32 -0.18 -49.27
CA LYS A 60 -7.88 -0.38 -50.67
C LYS A 60 -9.01 -0.06 -51.64
N ARG A 61 -8.69 0.72 -52.66
CA ARG A 61 -9.57 0.89 -53.80
C ARG A 61 -9.25 -0.18 -54.83
N ILE A 62 -10.21 -0.98 -55.19
CA ILE A 62 -10.06 -2.08 -56.14
C ILE A 62 -11.01 -1.81 -57.29
N THR A 63 -10.48 -1.85 -58.50
CA THR A 63 -11.32 -1.79 -59.72
C THR A 63 -11.59 -3.21 -60.16
N ASP A 64 -12.84 -3.58 -60.25
CA ASP A 64 -13.26 -4.89 -60.75
C ASP A 64 -12.87 -5.00 -62.25
N PRO A 65 -12.00 -5.94 -62.60
CA PRO A 65 -11.52 -6.09 -63.99
C PRO A 65 -12.62 -6.45 -64.96
N SER A 66 -13.73 -7.00 -64.52
CA SER A 66 -14.83 -7.46 -65.38
C SER A 66 -15.89 -6.39 -65.62
N THR A 67 -16.12 -5.49 -64.65
CA THR A 67 -17.17 -4.51 -64.69
C THR A 67 -16.67 -3.06 -64.75
N GLY A 68 -15.37 -2.81 -64.51
CA GLY A 68 -14.77 -1.49 -64.47
C GLY A 68 -15.23 -0.63 -63.28
N LYS A 69 -16.00 -1.21 -62.34
CA LYS A 69 -16.50 -0.48 -61.18
C LYS A 69 -15.45 -0.47 -60.06
N GLU A 70 -15.24 0.70 -59.50
CA GLU A 70 -14.42 0.85 -58.28
C GLU A 70 -15.26 0.49 -57.05
N TYR A 71 -14.70 -0.31 -56.16
CA TYR A 71 -15.18 -0.55 -54.80
C TYR A 71 -14.07 -0.39 -53.81
N VAL A 72 -14.45 -0.04 -52.58
CA VAL A 72 -13.50 0.24 -51.47
C VAL A 72 -13.57 -0.91 -50.50
N GLU A 73 -12.44 -1.64 -50.36
CA GLU A 73 -12.26 -2.57 -49.26
C GLU A 73 -11.97 -1.77 -47.97
N PRO A 74 -12.81 -1.92 -46.92
CA PRO A 74 -12.61 -1.16 -45.71
C PRO A 74 -11.34 -1.59 -44.96
N ALA A 75 -10.74 -0.65 -44.28
CA ALA A 75 -9.56 -0.91 -43.46
C ALA A 75 -9.86 -1.95 -42.35
N VAL A 76 -9.01 -2.93 -42.22
CA VAL A 76 -9.10 -3.92 -41.13
C VAL A 76 -8.40 -3.36 -39.89
N LYS A 77 -9.15 -3.19 -38.81
CA LYS A 77 -8.64 -2.72 -37.53
C LYS A 77 -8.60 -3.87 -36.52
N LYS A 78 -7.50 -3.96 -35.76
CA LYS A 78 -7.33 -4.90 -34.65
C LYS A 78 -7.22 -4.10 -33.35
N GLU A 79 -7.90 -4.54 -32.32
CA GLU A 79 -7.72 -4.00 -30.96
C GLU A 79 -6.54 -4.69 -30.29
N VAL A 80 -5.66 -3.89 -29.70
CA VAL A 80 -4.47 -4.33 -28.95
C VAL A 80 -4.53 -3.71 -27.57
N ASP A 81 -4.17 -4.48 -26.57
CA ASP A 81 -4.08 -4.00 -25.21
C ASP A 81 -2.88 -3.04 -25.08
N PRO A 82 -3.09 -1.82 -24.54
CA PRO A 82 -2.00 -0.87 -24.32
C PRO A 82 -1.08 -1.34 -23.19
N ASN A 83 0.16 -0.88 -23.19
CA ASN A 83 1.05 -1.04 -22.05
C ASN A 83 0.47 -0.32 -20.84
N ARG A 84 0.42 -1.00 -19.68
CA ARG A 84 -0.11 -0.46 -18.44
C ARG A 84 0.90 -0.64 -17.33
N ILE A 85 1.71 0.39 -17.11
CA ILE A 85 2.81 0.40 -16.14
C ILE A 85 2.30 1.03 -14.86
N ALA A 86 2.11 0.23 -13.82
CA ALA A 86 1.76 0.68 -12.48
C ALA A 86 3.00 0.59 -11.56
N LEU A 87 3.24 1.64 -10.77
CA LEU A 87 4.42 1.77 -9.93
C LEU A 87 4.08 1.69 -8.44
N PRO A 88 4.77 0.86 -7.63
CA PRO A 88 4.54 0.73 -6.19
C PRO A 88 5.18 1.87 -5.38
N ILE A 89 5.03 3.12 -5.82
CA ILE A 89 5.70 4.31 -5.23
C ILE A 89 5.25 4.52 -3.79
N GLU A 90 3.95 4.39 -3.50
CA GLU A 90 3.41 4.53 -2.15
C GLU A 90 4.02 3.50 -1.19
N GLN A 91 4.20 2.26 -1.67
CA GLN A 91 4.81 1.20 -0.86
C GLN A 91 6.28 1.50 -0.55
N ASP A 92 7.00 2.02 -1.54
CA ASP A 92 8.41 2.38 -1.39
C ASP A 92 8.57 3.51 -0.38
N ILE A 93 7.83 4.60 -0.54
CA ILE A 93 7.85 5.75 0.37
C ILE A 93 7.50 5.34 1.79
N VAL A 94 6.40 4.60 1.99
CA VAL A 94 5.96 4.16 3.32
C VAL A 94 6.98 3.19 3.95
N ASN A 95 7.64 2.34 3.16
CA ASN A 95 8.69 1.46 3.67
C ASN A 95 9.91 2.26 4.14
N ILE A 96 10.33 3.27 3.38
CA ILE A 96 11.46 4.16 3.76
C ILE A 96 11.08 4.91 5.04
N GLN A 97 9.93 5.57 5.10
CA GLN A 97 9.47 6.30 6.28
C GLN A 97 9.33 5.38 7.51
N THR A 98 8.83 4.15 7.33
CA THR A 98 8.77 3.15 8.41
C THR A 98 10.15 2.76 8.91
N ALA A 99 11.12 2.63 8.00
CA ALA A 99 12.50 2.31 8.37
C ALA A 99 13.15 3.44 9.19
N PHE A 100 12.86 4.69 8.86
CA PHE A 100 13.33 5.84 9.64
C PHE A 100 12.68 5.92 11.02
N THR A 101 11.36 5.73 11.10
CA THR A 101 10.61 5.88 12.35
C THR A 101 10.94 4.77 13.35
N VAL A 102 11.01 3.50 12.90
CA VAL A 102 11.12 2.32 13.79
C VAL A 102 12.14 1.30 13.30
N GLY A 103 13.14 1.74 12.55
CA GLY A 103 14.21 0.86 12.02
C GLY A 103 15.13 0.31 13.10
N THR A 104 15.47 1.16 14.05
CA THR A 104 16.28 0.80 15.24
C THR A 104 15.37 0.50 16.43
N GLU A 105 15.78 -0.44 17.27
CA GLU A 105 15.05 -0.73 18.51
C GLU A 105 15.42 0.32 19.57
N PRO A 106 14.43 0.86 20.29
CA PRO A 106 14.73 1.73 21.43
C PRO A 106 15.47 0.95 22.52
N VAL A 107 16.51 1.55 23.06
CA VAL A 107 17.24 0.98 24.19
C VAL A 107 16.42 1.27 25.45
N LEU A 108 15.98 0.20 26.12
CA LEU A 108 15.33 0.31 27.42
C LEU A 108 16.37 0.16 28.51
N ASP A 109 16.47 1.18 29.32
CA ASP A 109 17.39 1.21 30.46
C ASP A 109 16.67 1.70 31.72
N CYS A 110 17.17 1.35 32.88
CA CYS A 110 16.73 1.82 34.19
C CYS A 110 17.89 1.94 35.12
N GLN A 111 17.80 2.78 36.14
CA GLN A 111 18.76 2.79 37.21
C GLN A 111 18.60 1.50 38.03
N PRO A 112 19.69 0.72 38.24
CA PRO A 112 19.61 -0.58 38.91
C PRO A 112 19.42 -0.37 40.42
N ASP A 113 18.18 -0.49 40.86
CA ASP A 113 17.86 -0.68 42.27
C ASP A 113 17.03 -1.96 42.44
N GLY A 114 17.59 -3.12 42.32
CA GLY A 114 17.07 -4.46 42.58
C GLY A 114 15.63 -4.79 42.13
N THR A 115 14.67 -3.92 42.37
CA THR A 115 13.25 -4.09 42.03
C THR A 115 12.95 -3.69 40.57
N GLU A 116 13.53 -2.58 40.15
CA GLU A 116 13.36 -2.05 38.78
C GLU A 116 14.05 -2.94 37.76
N GLU A 117 15.18 -3.54 38.07
CA GLU A 117 15.91 -4.45 37.20
C GLU A 117 15.08 -5.70 36.86
N ASN A 118 14.35 -6.25 37.84
CA ASN A 118 13.45 -7.38 37.63
C ASN A 118 12.27 -6.98 36.71
N LEU A 119 11.72 -5.79 36.90
CA LEU A 119 10.63 -5.25 36.08
C LEU A 119 11.09 -5.01 34.63
N LEU A 120 12.28 -4.41 34.44
CA LEU A 120 12.90 -4.19 33.14
C LEU A 120 13.14 -5.52 32.41
N SER A 121 13.65 -6.53 33.11
CA SER A 121 13.86 -7.88 32.58
C SER A 121 12.54 -8.52 32.11
N ALA A 122 11.47 -8.38 32.88
CA ALA A 122 10.14 -8.87 32.53
C ALA A 122 9.60 -8.13 31.29
N LEU A 123 9.75 -6.80 31.21
CA LEU A 123 9.34 -5.97 30.07
C LEU A 123 10.10 -6.37 28.80
N LYS A 124 11.43 -6.52 28.87
CA LYS A 124 12.25 -7.01 27.76
C LYS A 124 11.79 -8.39 27.26
N GLN A 125 11.35 -9.29 28.16
CA GLN A 125 10.79 -10.58 27.76
C GLN A 125 9.43 -10.45 27.06
N VAL A 126 8.55 -9.55 27.50
CA VAL A 126 7.27 -9.26 26.84
C VAL A 126 7.53 -8.74 25.42
N PHE A 127 8.46 -7.81 25.26
CA PHE A 127 8.84 -7.26 23.96
C PHE A 127 9.37 -8.34 23.02
N LYS A 128 10.28 -9.20 23.50
CA LYS A 128 10.83 -10.31 22.72
C LYS A 128 9.77 -11.34 22.33
N LYS A 129 8.85 -11.71 23.25
CA LYS A 129 7.80 -12.71 22.98
C LYS A 129 6.77 -12.20 21.98
N ASN A 130 6.44 -10.91 22.01
CA ASN A 130 5.51 -10.28 21.07
C ASN A 130 6.20 -9.82 19.78
N LYS A 131 7.52 -9.99 19.65
CA LYS A 131 8.28 -9.53 18.48
C LYS A 131 8.03 -8.03 18.21
N LEU A 132 8.10 -7.20 19.25
CA LEU A 132 7.68 -5.81 19.24
C LEU A 132 8.32 -5.00 18.09
N LYS A 133 9.59 -5.25 17.78
CA LYS A 133 10.29 -4.67 16.63
C LYS A 133 9.50 -4.81 15.31
N TYR A 134 8.93 -6.00 15.06
CA TYR A 134 8.14 -6.25 13.84
C TYR A 134 6.72 -5.71 13.97
N GLN A 135 6.16 -5.71 15.19
CA GLN A 135 4.85 -5.12 15.45
C GLN A 135 4.88 -3.61 15.22
N ASN A 136 5.86 -2.89 15.76
CA ASN A 136 6.02 -1.45 15.57
C ASN A 136 6.09 -1.09 14.07
N LYS A 137 6.87 -1.84 13.28
CA LYS A 137 6.91 -1.64 11.82
C LYS A 137 5.55 -1.82 11.15
N LYS A 138 4.74 -2.78 11.61
CA LYS A 138 3.38 -2.98 11.08
C LYS A 138 2.44 -1.86 11.50
N VAL A 139 2.54 -1.38 12.74
CA VAL A 139 1.74 -0.27 13.25
C VAL A 139 2.04 1.00 12.47
N VAL A 140 3.31 1.38 12.34
CA VAL A 140 3.72 2.59 11.61
C VAL A 140 3.33 2.50 10.14
N ARG A 141 3.55 1.35 9.50
CA ARG A 141 3.13 1.15 8.11
C ARG A 141 1.62 1.33 7.93
N ALA A 142 0.81 0.74 8.80
CA ALA A 142 -0.64 0.89 8.76
C ALA A 142 -1.05 2.34 9.01
N TRP A 143 -0.44 3.02 9.99
CA TRP A 143 -0.70 4.43 10.25
C TRP A 143 -0.42 5.33 9.04
N LEU A 144 0.68 5.10 8.32
CA LEU A 144 1.07 5.89 7.15
C LEU A 144 0.20 5.59 5.92
N ALA A 145 -0.11 4.31 5.66
CA ALA A 145 -0.81 3.88 4.46
C ALA A 145 -2.35 3.92 4.60
N GLU A 146 -2.87 3.65 5.80
CA GLU A 146 -4.28 3.37 6.04
C GLU A 146 -4.99 4.46 6.86
N GLN A 147 -4.29 5.58 7.18
CA GLN A 147 -4.73 6.73 7.98
C GLN A 147 -4.91 6.44 9.47
N GLU A 148 -5.34 5.25 9.84
CA GLU A 148 -5.55 4.91 11.24
C GLU A 148 -5.11 3.50 11.57
N VAL A 149 -4.72 3.33 12.83
CA VAL A 149 -4.35 2.03 13.38
C VAL A 149 -4.58 2.03 14.89
N ALA A 150 -4.96 0.89 15.43
CA ALA A 150 -4.99 0.68 16.85
C ALA A 150 -4.18 -0.56 17.24
N GLU A 151 -3.36 -0.43 18.25
CA GLU A 151 -2.68 -1.55 18.90
C GLU A 151 -3.38 -1.86 20.22
N TYR A 152 -3.97 -3.05 20.30
CA TYR A 152 -4.68 -3.54 21.48
C TYR A 152 -3.87 -4.58 22.23
N TRP A 153 -3.63 -4.34 23.51
CA TRP A 153 -2.95 -5.25 24.41
C TRP A 153 -3.94 -6.04 25.26
N TYR A 154 -3.74 -7.35 25.34
CA TYR A 154 -4.64 -8.23 26.08
C TYR A 154 -3.90 -9.39 26.70
N VAL A 155 -4.51 -9.94 27.76
CA VAL A 155 -3.95 -11.07 28.51
C VAL A 155 -4.58 -12.36 28.04
N VAL A 156 -3.75 -13.37 27.77
CA VAL A 156 -4.19 -14.72 27.41
C VAL A 156 -3.69 -15.72 28.45
N LYS A 157 -4.59 -16.58 28.90
CA LYS A 157 -4.20 -17.71 29.75
C LYS A 157 -3.46 -18.76 28.92
N ASP A 158 -2.32 -19.20 29.42
CA ASP A 158 -1.47 -20.19 28.74
C ASP A 158 -1.89 -21.61 29.11
N ASP A 159 -3.05 -22.05 28.60
CA ASP A 159 -3.67 -23.33 28.93
C ASP A 159 -3.25 -24.50 28.03
N GLY A 160 -2.34 -24.28 27.07
CA GLY A 160 -1.85 -25.32 26.17
C GLY A 160 -1.23 -26.50 26.90
N PHE A 161 -1.45 -27.74 26.41
CA PHE A 161 -0.88 -28.97 26.97
C PHE A 161 0.61 -28.87 27.21
N TRP A 162 1.38 -28.38 26.24
CA TRP A 162 2.81 -28.19 26.35
C TRP A 162 3.21 -27.10 27.35
N ALA A 163 2.37 -26.08 27.54
CA ALA A 163 2.62 -25.06 28.54
C ALA A 163 2.40 -25.59 29.96
N LYS A 164 1.36 -26.42 30.16
CA LYS A 164 1.11 -27.11 31.44
C LYS A 164 2.25 -28.09 31.77
N LEU A 165 2.71 -28.87 30.80
CA LEU A 165 3.83 -29.80 30.96
C LEU A 165 5.14 -29.08 31.30
N LYS A 166 5.44 -27.99 30.56
CA LYS A 166 6.61 -27.14 30.84
C LYS A 166 6.54 -26.48 32.21
N ARG A 167 5.38 -26.10 32.71
CA ARG A 167 5.20 -25.57 34.07
C ARG A 167 5.47 -26.64 35.13
N LYS A 168 4.96 -27.87 34.95
CA LYS A 168 5.24 -28.98 35.86
C LYS A 168 6.75 -29.26 35.96
N ILE A 169 7.42 -29.37 34.81
CA ILE A 169 8.86 -29.64 34.76
C ILE A 169 9.67 -28.49 35.37
N SER A 170 9.29 -27.22 35.02
CA SER A 170 9.97 -26.02 35.59
C SER A 170 9.74 -25.87 37.08
N GLY A 171 8.60 -26.30 37.61
CA GLY A 171 8.31 -26.29 39.06
C GLY A 171 9.26 -27.21 39.84
N ILE A 172 9.65 -28.34 39.26
CA ILE A 172 10.62 -29.27 39.85
C ILE A 172 12.01 -28.63 39.97
N PHE A 173 12.35 -27.71 39.07
CA PHE A 173 13.62 -26.97 39.04
C PHE A 173 13.54 -25.57 39.67
N GLY A 174 12.49 -25.27 40.48
CA GLY A 174 12.34 -23.98 41.17
C GLY A 174 12.06 -22.75 40.28
N LYS A 175 11.82 -22.95 38.96
CA LYS A 175 11.50 -21.87 38.00
C LYS A 175 10.00 -21.86 37.65
N SER A 176 9.26 -20.98 38.30
CA SER A 176 7.84 -20.76 38.00
C SER A 176 7.69 -20.07 36.64
N LYS A 177 6.91 -20.66 35.71
CA LYS A 177 6.51 -20.01 34.45
C LYS A 177 5.18 -19.30 34.64
N PRO A 178 5.02 -18.07 34.10
CA PRO A 178 3.77 -17.33 34.23
C PRO A 178 2.60 -18.10 33.59
N GLU A 179 1.47 -18.09 34.25
CA GLU A 179 0.21 -18.71 33.77
C GLU A 179 -0.43 -17.85 32.66
N TYR A 180 -0.15 -16.56 32.66
CA TYR A 180 -0.71 -15.60 31.74
C TYR A 180 0.37 -15.02 30.82
N ARG A 181 -0.03 -14.68 29.59
CA ARG A 181 0.81 -14.02 28.61
C ARG A 181 0.16 -12.74 28.13
N LEU A 182 0.93 -11.67 28.07
CA LEU A 182 0.54 -10.43 27.44
C LEU A 182 0.77 -10.56 25.91
N LYS A 183 -0.26 -10.24 25.13
CA LYS A 183 -0.22 -10.21 23.67
C LYS A 183 -0.73 -8.88 23.14
N SER A 184 -0.32 -8.52 21.92
CA SER A 184 -0.88 -7.39 21.20
C SER A 184 -1.52 -7.83 19.88
N ALA A 185 -2.55 -7.10 19.47
CA ALA A 185 -3.20 -7.22 18.17
C ALA A 185 -3.22 -5.86 17.50
N ILE A 186 -3.08 -5.84 16.18
CA ILE A 186 -3.14 -4.63 15.36
C ILE A 186 -4.46 -4.63 14.61
N TRP A 187 -5.20 -3.54 14.71
CA TRP A 187 -6.46 -3.29 14.03
C TRP A 187 -6.28 -2.14 13.06
N SER A 188 -6.69 -2.34 11.81
CA SER A 188 -6.52 -1.35 10.76
C SER A 188 -7.50 -1.54 9.60
N PRO A 189 -7.77 -0.51 8.80
CA PRO A 189 -8.71 -0.57 7.68
C PRO A 189 -8.44 -1.68 6.66
N PHE A 190 -7.17 -1.95 6.29
CA PHE A 190 -6.85 -3.03 5.33
C PHE A 190 -7.09 -4.43 5.89
N ARG A 191 -7.23 -4.55 7.20
CA ARG A 191 -7.63 -5.80 7.86
C ARG A 191 -9.13 -5.97 7.97
N GLY A 192 -9.91 -5.01 7.44
CA GLY A 192 -11.36 -4.98 7.51
C GLY A 192 -11.91 -4.40 8.81
N ASP A 193 -11.06 -3.73 9.58
CA ASP A 193 -11.49 -3.10 10.82
C ASP A 193 -12.00 -1.69 10.57
N LYS A 194 -13.10 -1.31 11.22
CA LYS A 194 -13.55 0.07 11.34
C LYS A 194 -13.41 0.50 12.79
N LEU A 195 -12.66 1.56 13.02
CA LEU A 195 -12.35 2.04 14.36
C LEU A 195 -13.21 3.26 14.71
N TYR A 196 -13.70 3.31 15.94
CA TYR A 196 -14.53 4.40 16.45
C TYR A 196 -13.95 4.87 17.78
N PRO A 197 -12.99 5.82 17.74
CA PRO A 197 -12.44 6.44 18.94
C PRO A 197 -13.47 7.34 19.59
N PHE A 198 -13.53 7.32 20.91
CA PHE A 198 -14.38 8.18 21.71
C PHE A 198 -13.51 8.98 22.67
N PHE A 199 -13.43 10.28 22.43
CA PHE A 199 -12.64 11.20 23.22
C PHE A 199 -13.50 11.99 24.19
N ASN A 200 -12.95 12.34 25.36
CA ASN A 200 -13.58 13.31 26.26
C ASN A 200 -13.35 14.74 25.75
N ASP A 201 -13.88 15.71 26.49
CA ASP A 201 -13.73 17.14 26.15
C ASP A 201 -12.30 17.68 26.35
N GLN A 202 -11.46 16.93 27.06
CA GLN A 202 -10.04 17.25 27.28
C GLN A 202 -9.12 16.65 26.20
N GLY A 203 -9.69 15.83 25.27
CA GLY A 203 -8.94 15.19 24.22
C GLY A 203 -8.36 13.81 24.58
N ASP A 204 -8.67 13.26 25.76
CA ASP A 204 -8.24 11.93 26.14
C ASP A 204 -9.11 10.85 25.48
N LEU A 205 -8.51 9.78 25.02
CA LEU A 205 -9.22 8.62 24.51
C LEU A 205 -9.81 7.81 25.67
N ILE A 206 -11.14 7.85 25.86
CA ILE A 206 -11.83 7.20 26.96
C ILE A 206 -12.48 5.86 26.56
N ALA A 207 -12.71 5.65 25.25
CA ALA A 207 -13.10 4.34 24.70
C ALA A 207 -12.65 4.21 23.26
N LEU A 208 -12.38 2.99 22.83
CA LEU A 208 -12.22 2.64 21.43
C LEU A 208 -13.17 1.51 21.06
N SER A 209 -13.99 1.73 20.05
CA SER A 209 -14.82 0.67 19.49
C SER A 209 -14.24 0.18 18.15
N ARG A 210 -14.42 -1.12 17.91
CA ARG A 210 -13.98 -1.79 16.68
C ARG A 210 -15.16 -2.55 16.08
N GLU A 211 -15.46 -2.30 14.81
CA GLU A 211 -16.35 -3.14 14.00
C GLU A 211 -15.49 -4.00 13.07
N TYR A 212 -15.76 -5.29 13.06
CA TYR A 212 -15.03 -6.25 12.23
C TYR A 212 -15.90 -7.43 11.86
N LYS A 213 -15.49 -8.17 10.84
CA LYS A 213 -16.19 -9.39 10.42
C LYS A 213 -15.41 -10.62 10.86
N LYS A 214 -16.12 -11.64 11.30
CA LYS A 214 -15.57 -12.98 11.53
C LYS A 214 -16.42 -14.00 10.80
N LYS A 215 -15.84 -15.13 10.44
CA LYS A 215 -16.57 -16.29 9.92
C LYS A 215 -16.88 -17.25 11.07
N ASP A 216 -18.08 -17.80 11.08
CA ASP A 216 -18.45 -18.91 11.96
C ASP A 216 -17.92 -20.25 11.41
N LEU A 217 -18.29 -21.35 12.10
CA LEU A 217 -17.92 -22.71 11.69
C LEU A 217 -18.54 -23.13 10.34
N ASN A 218 -19.56 -22.42 9.86
CA ASN A 218 -20.27 -22.67 8.61
C ASN A 218 -19.86 -21.68 7.51
N ASP A 219 -18.74 -20.97 7.67
CA ASP A 219 -18.26 -19.91 6.76
C ASP A 219 -19.21 -18.69 6.61
N VAL A 220 -20.22 -18.55 7.48
CA VAL A 220 -21.13 -17.40 7.46
C VAL A 220 -20.42 -16.20 8.09
N GLU A 221 -20.41 -15.07 7.39
CA GLU A 221 -19.86 -13.81 7.92
C GLU A 221 -20.77 -13.23 9.00
N ILE A 222 -20.21 -13.01 10.18
CA ILE A 222 -20.86 -12.34 11.31
C ILE A 222 -20.14 -11.00 11.55
N THR A 223 -20.92 -9.92 11.59
CA THR A 223 -20.39 -8.62 11.98
C THR A 223 -20.30 -8.54 13.51
N CYS A 224 -19.13 -8.20 14.00
CA CYS A 224 -18.86 -8.04 15.43
C CYS A 224 -18.58 -6.59 15.75
N PHE A 225 -19.01 -6.14 16.91
CA PHE A 225 -18.69 -4.83 17.46
C PHE A 225 -18.14 -5.01 18.87
N MET A 226 -16.99 -4.41 19.15
CA MET A 226 -16.32 -4.50 20.45
C MET A 226 -15.93 -3.11 20.91
N THR A 227 -16.20 -2.80 22.16
CA THR A 227 -15.80 -1.52 22.78
C THR A 227 -14.90 -1.80 23.96
N ILE A 228 -13.76 -1.10 24.01
CA ILE A 228 -12.81 -1.16 25.11
C ILE A 228 -12.86 0.19 25.82
N THR A 229 -13.01 0.15 27.11
CA THR A 229 -12.95 1.31 28.00
C THR A 229 -11.73 1.20 28.91
N LYS A 230 -11.63 2.07 29.91
CA LYS A 230 -10.55 2.03 30.90
C LYS A 230 -10.47 0.69 31.63
N ASP A 231 -11.62 0.06 31.95
CA ASP A 231 -11.66 -1.10 32.85
C ASP A 231 -12.30 -2.33 32.19
N MET A 232 -13.17 -2.14 31.19
CA MET A 232 -14.04 -3.19 30.64
C MET A 232 -13.91 -3.33 29.13
N VAL A 233 -14.19 -4.53 28.65
CA VAL A 233 -14.40 -4.87 27.24
C VAL A 233 -15.85 -5.34 27.08
N TYR A 234 -16.57 -4.76 26.14
CA TYR A 234 -17.95 -5.09 25.76
C TYR A 234 -17.95 -5.70 24.37
N GLN A 235 -18.78 -6.73 24.14
CA GLN A 235 -18.83 -7.44 22.87
C GLN A 235 -20.25 -7.64 22.40
N TRP A 236 -20.51 -7.37 21.12
CA TRP A 236 -21.79 -7.58 20.44
C TRP A 236 -21.59 -8.23 19.09
N GLU A 237 -22.60 -8.99 18.66
CA GLU A 237 -22.60 -9.65 17.36
C GLU A 237 -23.91 -9.37 16.64
N LEU A 238 -23.82 -9.12 15.33
CA LEU A 238 -24.95 -8.94 14.44
C LEU A 238 -25.17 -10.22 13.64
N THR A 239 -26.28 -10.90 13.95
CA THR A 239 -26.82 -11.98 13.13
C THR A 239 -28.06 -11.49 12.38
N SER A 240 -29.25 -11.61 12.92
CA SER A 240 -30.45 -10.89 12.46
C SER A 240 -30.57 -9.53 13.16
N ASN A 241 -30.30 -9.50 14.46
CA ASN A 241 -30.27 -8.30 15.29
C ASN A 241 -28.98 -8.29 16.11
N TRP A 242 -28.62 -7.11 16.65
CA TRP A 242 -27.49 -6.97 17.56
C TRP A 242 -27.76 -7.72 18.88
N THR A 243 -26.90 -8.65 19.21
CA THR A 243 -26.97 -9.45 20.45
C THR A 243 -25.78 -9.14 21.34
N ASP A 244 -26.03 -9.01 22.63
CA ASP A 244 -24.97 -8.84 23.63
C ASP A 244 -24.27 -10.19 23.86
N LYS A 245 -22.95 -10.21 23.78
CA LYS A 245 -22.12 -11.40 24.08
C LYS A 245 -21.42 -11.30 25.43
N GLY A 246 -21.78 -10.28 26.18
CA GLY A 246 -21.26 -10.02 27.51
C GLY A 246 -20.10 -9.05 27.55
N SER A 247 -19.68 -8.79 28.77
CA SER A 247 -18.56 -7.90 29.08
C SER A 247 -17.64 -8.55 30.11
N PHE A 248 -16.38 -8.15 30.09
CA PHE A 248 -15.38 -8.63 31.05
C PHE A 248 -14.36 -7.54 31.38
N ALA A 249 -13.83 -7.59 32.60
CA ALA A 249 -12.74 -6.71 33.01
C ALA A 249 -11.42 -7.20 32.41
N HIS A 250 -10.66 -6.29 31.77
CA HIS A 250 -9.37 -6.63 31.17
C HIS A 250 -8.21 -6.62 32.15
N GLY A 251 -8.39 -6.09 33.35
CA GLY A 251 -7.42 -6.13 34.46
C GLY A 251 -6.25 -5.13 34.35
N PHE A 252 -6.22 -4.27 33.35
CA PHE A 252 -5.23 -3.18 33.26
C PHE A 252 -5.73 -1.95 34.03
N LYS A 253 -4.78 -1.17 34.59
CA LYS A 253 -5.11 0.09 35.29
C LYS A 253 -5.43 1.25 34.34
N LYS A 254 -5.06 1.12 33.05
CA LYS A 254 -5.31 2.09 31.98
C LYS A 254 -5.90 1.36 30.79
N MET A 255 -6.54 2.09 29.89
CA MET A 255 -7.04 1.53 28.64
C MET A 255 -5.90 0.89 27.85
N PRO A 256 -5.99 -0.42 27.51
CA PRO A 256 -4.90 -1.16 26.89
C PRO A 256 -4.90 -1.00 25.37
N VAL A 257 -5.14 0.21 24.87
CA VAL A 257 -5.18 0.53 23.44
C VAL A 257 -4.34 1.77 23.16
N ILE A 258 -3.50 1.68 22.14
CA ILE A 258 -2.80 2.81 21.54
C ILE A 258 -3.46 3.05 20.19
N TYR A 259 -4.07 4.23 20.01
CA TYR A 259 -4.73 4.63 18.76
C TYR A 259 -3.96 5.75 18.10
N MET A 260 -3.70 5.61 16.81
CA MET A 260 -3.00 6.59 15.99
C MET A 260 -3.87 6.91 14.77
N TYR A 261 -4.01 8.19 14.46
CA TYR A 261 -4.82 8.69 13.36
C TYR A 261 -4.10 9.81 12.61
N ARG A 262 -4.33 9.87 11.31
CA ARG A 262 -3.91 10.96 10.42
C ARG A 262 -5.13 11.45 9.62
N PRO A 263 -5.24 12.75 9.36
CA PRO A 263 -6.33 13.28 8.53
C PRO A 263 -6.32 12.73 7.10
N GLU A 264 -5.12 12.48 6.55
CA GLU A 264 -4.89 11.98 5.20
C GLU A 264 -3.83 10.87 5.22
N ALA A 265 -3.92 9.93 4.26
CA ALA A 265 -2.84 8.98 4.03
C ALA A 265 -1.56 9.72 3.64
N TYR A 266 -0.41 9.18 4.03
CA TYR A 266 0.88 9.86 3.83
C TYR A 266 1.16 10.23 2.37
N CYS A 267 0.74 9.36 1.45
CA CYS A 267 0.96 9.51 0.02
C CYS A 267 -0.20 10.20 -0.73
N GLU A 268 -1.28 10.64 -0.06
CA GLU A 268 -2.43 11.26 -0.74
C GLU A 268 -2.04 12.45 -1.60
N LYS A 269 -1.15 13.30 -1.08
CA LYS A 269 -0.68 14.50 -1.78
C LYS A 269 0.11 14.26 -3.06
N ILE A 270 0.61 13.06 -3.30
CA ILE A 270 1.39 12.71 -4.50
C ILE A 270 0.60 11.87 -5.50
N LYS A 271 -0.64 11.52 -5.22
CA LYS A 271 -1.47 10.64 -6.04
C LYS A 271 -1.59 11.12 -7.50
N SER A 272 -1.84 12.42 -7.70
CA SER A 272 -1.94 12.99 -9.06
C SER A 272 -0.62 12.92 -9.84
N LEU A 273 0.52 13.08 -9.16
CA LEU A 273 1.84 12.96 -9.77
C LEU A 273 2.15 11.52 -10.17
N ARG A 274 1.80 10.55 -9.31
CA ARG A 274 1.92 9.12 -9.62
C ARG A 274 1.09 8.75 -10.84
N VAL A 275 -0.20 9.12 -10.87
CA VAL A 275 -1.09 8.85 -12.00
C VAL A 275 -0.53 9.44 -13.30
N ARG A 276 0.02 10.67 -13.25
CA ARG A 276 0.68 11.29 -14.42
C ARG A 276 1.91 10.50 -14.85
N LEU A 277 2.76 10.08 -13.92
CA LEU A 277 3.96 9.32 -14.20
C LEU A 277 3.66 7.96 -14.83
N GLU A 278 2.70 7.22 -14.29
CA GLU A 278 2.25 5.93 -14.81
C GLU A 278 1.71 6.05 -16.23
N LYS A 279 0.89 7.07 -16.48
CA LYS A 279 0.36 7.37 -17.82
C LYS A 279 1.48 7.71 -18.80
N LEU A 280 2.45 8.54 -18.39
CA LEU A 280 3.58 8.92 -19.22
C LEU A 280 4.41 7.70 -19.62
N LEU A 281 4.77 6.85 -18.66
CA LEU A 281 5.56 5.64 -18.90
C LEU A 281 4.82 4.63 -19.77
N SER A 282 3.51 4.45 -19.55
CA SER A 282 2.67 3.55 -20.35
C SER A 282 2.58 4.01 -21.80
N ASN A 283 2.30 5.30 -22.04
CA ASN A 283 2.25 5.86 -23.38
C ASN A 283 3.61 5.80 -24.08
N TYR A 284 4.70 6.02 -23.33
CA TYR A 284 6.05 5.93 -23.88
C TYR A 284 6.42 4.50 -24.26
N ALA A 285 6.01 3.51 -23.47
CA ALA A 285 6.17 2.10 -23.81
C ALA A 285 5.40 1.73 -25.08
N ASP A 286 4.15 2.17 -25.24
CA ASP A 286 3.37 1.97 -26.46
C ASP A 286 4.05 2.62 -27.70
N CYS A 287 4.62 3.82 -27.53
CA CYS A 287 5.38 4.47 -28.58
C CYS A 287 6.65 3.67 -28.96
N ILE A 288 7.38 3.15 -27.98
CA ILE A 288 8.55 2.31 -28.25
C ILE A 288 8.13 1.05 -29.01
N ASP A 289 7.09 0.35 -28.55
CA ASP A 289 6.61 -0.88 -29.18
C ASP A 289 6.16 -0.64 -30.63
N TYR A 290 5.47 0.49 -30.87
CA TYR A 290 5.03 0.86 -32.21
C TYR A 290 6.21 1.15 -33.16
N HIS A 291 7.24 1.83 -32.69
CA HIS A 291 8.40 2.24 -33.48
C HIS A 291 9.58 1.26 -33.41
N PHE A 292 9.45 0.16 -32.69
CA PHE A 292 10.52 -0.83 -32.54
C PHE A 292 10.96 -1.45 -33.88
N PHE A 293 10.02 -1.56 -34.84
CA PHE A 293 10.30 -2.00 -36.18
C PHE A 293 10.48 -0.78 -37.11
N PRO A 294 11.69 -0.54 -37.62
CA PRO A 294 11.93 0.58 -38.54
C PRO A 294 11.10 0.43 -39.81
N ILE A 295 10.43 1.50 -40.23
CA ILE A 295 9.69 1.54 -41.47
C ILE A 295 10.67 1.80 -42.61
N LEU A 296 10.73 0.87 -43.54
CA LEU A 296 11.49 1.06 -44.78
C LEU A 296 10.64 1.81 -45.79
N MET A 297 11.04 3.03 -46.14
CA MET A 297 10.44 3.80 -47.21
C MET A 297 11.22 3.56 -48.50
N LEU A 298 10.48 3.21 -49.55
CA LEU A 298 11.03 2.98 -50.88
C LEU A 298 10.46 4.04 -51.84
N PHE A 299 11.37 4.72 -52.51
CA PHE A 299 11.03 5.68 -53.55
C PHE A 299 11.50 5.10 -54.88
N GLY A 300 10.62 5.08 -55.89
CA GLY A 300 10.89 4.52 -57.22
C GLY A 300 10.11 3.24 -57.53
N ASP A 301 10.38 2.62 -58.68
CA ASP A 301 9.75 1.37 -59.07
C ASP A 301 10.42 0.18 -58.36
N VAL A 302 9.66 -0.56 -57.57
CA VAL A 302 10.13 -1.73 -56.85
C VAL A 302 10.02 -2.96 -57.75
N GLN A 303 11.16 -3.50 -58.21
CA GLN A 303 11.19 -4.69 -59.07
C GLN A 303 11.17 -6.00 -58.29
N ASN A 304 11.89 -6.06 -57.17
CA ASN A 304 11.89 -7.23 -56.31
C ASN A 304 11.89 -6.82 -54.83
N PHE A 305 10.98 -7.41 -54.05
CA PHE A 305 10.90 -7.28 -52.60
C PHE A 305 10.86 -8.67 -51.97
N SER A 306 11.97 -9.09 -51.38
CA SER A 306 12.03 -10.33 -50.61
C SER A 306 11.61 -10.04 -49.18
N GLY A 307 10.46 -10.60 -48.76
CA GLY A 307 9.86 -10.41 -47.41
C GLY A 307 10.43 -11.32 -46.32
N GLU A 308 11.51 -12.08 -46.58
CA GLU A 308 12.10 -12.95 -45.58
C GLU A 308 12.86 -12.18 -44.50
N PHE A 309 12.66 -12.57 -43.23
CA PHE A 309 13.16 -11.84 -42.04
C PHE A 309 14.68 -11.67 -42.00
N LYS A 310 15.44 -12.51 -42.71
CA LYS A 310 16.92 -12.49 -42.69
C LYS A 310 17.59 -11.89 -43.93
N ASN A 311 16.89 -11.82 -45.08
CA ASN A 311 17.45 -11.28 -46.32
C ASN A 311 16.44 -10.32 -46.98
N ARG A 312 16.41 -9.08 -46.50
CA ARG A 312 15.61 -8.03 -47.14
C ARG A 312 16.43 -7.42 -48.31
N ILE A 313 16.28 -7.99 -49.47
CA ILE A 313 16.83 -7.41 -50.72
C ILE A 313 15.73 -6.60 -51.37
N VAL A 314 16.01 -5.33 -51.61
CA VAL A 314 15.12 -4.41 -52.29
C VAL A 314 15.85 -3.93 -53.55
N GLU A 315 15.32 -4.27 -54.72
CA GLU A 315 15.80 -3.73 -56.01
C GLU A 315 14.90 -2.57 -56.43
N LEU A 316 15.46 -1.39 -56.49
CA LEU A 316 14.80 -0.16 -56.89
C LEU A 316 15.33 0.27 -58.25
N THR A 317 14.45 0.62 -59.20
CA THR A 317 14.82 1.19 -60.49
C THR A 317 14.06 2.50 -60.70
N GLY A 318 14.62 3.37 -61.51
CA GLY A 318 14.06 4.67 -61.85
C GLY A 318 14.98 5.86 -61.45
N GLN A 319 14.75 7.00 -62.11
CA GLN A 319 15.44 8.21 -61.78
C GLN A 319 15.01 8.73 -60.40
N GLY A 320 15.96 8.81 -59.43
CA GLY A 320 15.64 9.19 -58.04
C GLY A 320 15.26 8.04 -57.13
N ALA A 321 15.49 6.77 -57.55
CA ALA A 321 15.25 5.61 -56.68
C ALA A 321 16.09 5.71 -55.40
N ASN A 322 15.43 5.62 -54.23
CA ASN A 322 16.07 5.71 -52.92
C ASN A 322 15.32 4.80 -51.91
N ALA A 323 16.08 4.22 -51.00
CA ALA A 323 15.54 3.50 -49.86
C ALA A 323 16.03 4.17 -48.58
N GLN A 324 15.08 4.54 -47.71
CA GLN A 324 15.42 5.20 -46.47
C GLN A 324 14.66 4.53 -45.34
N TYR A 325 15.37 4.22 -44.24
CA TYR A 325 14.68 3.87 -43.00
C TYR A 325 14.18 5.11 -42.32
N LEU A 326 12.87 5.16 -42.09
CA LEU A 326 12.29 6.10 -41.15
C LEU A 326 12.65 5.62 -39.74
N THR A 327 13.70 6.24 -39.21
CA THR A 327 14.01 6.12 -37.80
C THR A 327 13.28 7.20 -37.03
N TRP A 328 12.67 6.82 -35.94
CA TRP A 328 12.03 7.75 -35.02
C TRP A 328 13.07 8.66 -34.36
N SER A 329 13.23 9.90 -34.88
CA SER A 329 14.07 10.89 -34.23
C SER A 329 13.31 11.50 -33.07
N GLN A 330 13.37 10.84 -31.93
CA GLN A 330 12.58 11.22 -30.82
C GLN A 330 13.31 12.00 -29.76
N VAL A 331 12.52 12.59 -28.92
CA VAL A 331 12.82 13.50 -27.84
C VAL A 331 12.97 12.71 -26.52
N PRO A 332 13.93 11.71 -26.44
CA PRO A 332 14.12 10.92 -25.22
C PRO A 332 14.43 11.82 -24.03
N ASP A 333 15.08 12.95 -24.27
CA ASP A 333 15.47 13.89 -23.23
C ASP A 333 14.29 14.62 -22.59
N THR A 334 13.24 14.93 -23.35
CA THR A 334 12.02 15.56 -22.80
C THR A 334 11.26 14.59 -21.88
N VAL A 335 11.09 13.33 -22.33
CA VAL A 335 10.45 12.31 -21.51
C VAL A 335 11.27 12.02 -20.25
N LYS A 336 12.58 11.90 -20.39
CA LYS A 336 13.48 11.70 -19.25
C LYS A 336 13.39 12.86 -18.28
N PHE A 337 13.41 14.10 -18.76
CA PHE A 337 13.27 15.30 -17.93
C PHE A 337 11.94 15.32 -17.18
N GLU A 338 10.80 14.99 -17.83
CA GLU A 338 9.50 14.94 -17.18
C GLU A 338 9.46 13.84 -16.11
N VAL A 339 9.96 12.64 -16.41
CA VAL A 339 10.03 11.51 -15.44
C VAL A 339 10.89 11.91 -14.23
N GLU A 340 12.06 12.48 -14.45
CA GLU A 340 12.94 12.90 -13.35
C GLU A 340 12.32 14.01 -12.51
N THR A 341 11.63 14.97 -13.15
CA THR A 341 10.91 16.05 -12.46
C THR A 341 9.78 15.50 -11.61
N LEU A 342 8.93 14.62 -12.16
CA LEU A 342 7.84 13.99 -11.42
C LEU A 342 8.35 13.19 -10.22
N LEU A 343 9.38 12.38 -10.41
CA LEU A 343 9.99 11.62 -9.31
C LEU A 343 10.58 12.54 -8.25
N SER A 344 11.30 13.61 -8.66
CA SER A 344 11.83 14.59 -7.72
C SER A 344 10.73 15.24 -6.88
N GLN A 345 9.60 15.61 -7.50
CA GLN A 345 8.46 16.19 -6.80
C GLN A 345 7.79 15.17 -5.85
N ILE A 346 7.59 13.92 -6.30
CA ILE A 346 7.01 12.84 -5.49
C ILE A 346 7.82 12.63 -4.21
N TYR A 347 9.12 12.44 -4.33
CA TYR A 347 9.98 12.20 -3.17
C TYR A 347 10.20 13.48 -2.33
N GLY A 348 10.25 14.65 -2.97
CA GLY A 348 10.35 15.95 -2.29
C GLY A 348 9.12 16.26 -1.44
N LEU A 349 7.90 16.12 -1.99
CA LEU A 349 6.66 16.39 -1.27
C LEU A 349 6.42 15.41 -0.11
N THR A 350 6.98 14.22 -0.18
CA THR A 350 6.90 13.23 0.91
C THR A 350 8.10 13.30 1.86
N ASN A 351 8.99 14.27 1.67
CA ASN A 351 10.23 14.38 2.44
C ASN A 351 10.97 13.03 2.54
N THR A 352 10.94 12.24 1.47
CA THR A 352 11.54 10.92 1.41
C THR A 352 12.79 10.99 0.55
N PRO A 353 13.96 10.62 1.06
CA PRO A 353 15.17 10.64 0.26
C PRO A 353 15.11 9.56 -0.82
N ARG A 354 15.40 9.94 -2.06
CA ARG A 354 15.54 9.00 -3.17
C ARG A 354 16.90 8.32 -3.08
N ILE A 355 16.96 7.19 -2.39
CA ILE A 355 18.19 6.41 -2.23
C ILE A 355 18.28 5.42 -3.39
N SER A 356 19.12 5.70 -4.37
CA SER A 356 19.55 4.70 -5.37
C SER A 356 21.00 4.32 -5.14
N PHE A 357 21.37 3.07 -5.45
CA PHE A 357 22.77 2.64 -5.41
C PHE A 357 23.67 3.49 -6.32
N ASP A 358 23.12 4.05 -7.39
CA ASP A 358 23.85 4.90 -8.32
C ASP A 358 24.12 6.30 -7.75
N SER A 359 23.18 6.85 -6.98
CA SER A 359 23.41 8.12 -6.26
C SER A 359 24.46 7.96 -5.14
N LEU A 360 24.58 6.76 -4.56
CA LEU A 360 25.64 6.45 -3.60
C LEU A 360 27.01 6.21 -4.27
N LYS A 361 27.04 5.68 -5.49
CA LYS A 361 28.28 5.46 -6.26
C LYS A 361 28.82 6.74 -6.90
N GLY A 362 27.96 7.67 -7.30
CA GLY A 362 28.33 8.93 -7.97
C GLY A 362 29.09 9.93 -7.08
N THR A 363 29.01 9.77 -5.77
CA THR A 363 29.82 10.52 -4.80
C THR A 363 31.07 9.73 -4.45
N GLY A 364 32.01 9.60 -5.38
CA GLY A 364 33.26 8.84 -5.26
C GLY A 364 34.17 9.11 -4.04
N ASN A 365 33.68 9.81 -3.04
CA ASN A 365 34.27 9.98 -1.73
C ASN A 365 33.30 9.42 -0.69
N ALA A 366 33.82 8.75 0.32
CA ALA A 366 33.09 8.28 1.50
C ALA A 366 32.18 9.40 2.03
N VAL A 367 30.87 9.26 1.82
CA VAL A 367 29.88 10.20 2.36
C VAL A 367 30.01 10.12 3.88
N SER A 368 30.36 11.22 4.54
CA SER A 368 30.49 11.25 5.98
C SER A 368 29.12 11.06 6.64
N GLY A 369 29.06 10.50 7.85
CA GLY A 369 27.81 10.36 8.62
C GLY A 369 27.04 11.67 8.73
N VAL A 370 27.75 12.80 8.87
CA VAL A 370 27.16 14.15 8.92
C VAL A 370 26.44 14.52 7.62
N THR A 371 26.98 14.13 6.46
CA THR A 371 26.32 14.39 5.16
C THR A 371 25.04 13.56 5.03
N PHE A 372 25.02 12.31 5.53
CA PHE A 372 23.82 11.50 5.61
C PHE A 372 22.76 12.15 6.51
N ASP A 373 23.14 12.67 7.68
CA ASP A 373 22.22 13.35 8.59
C ASP A 373 21.57 14.57 7.92
N TYR A 374 22.30 15.35 7.15
CA TYR A 374 21.75 16.49 6.39
C TYR A 374 20.79 16.04 5.27
N VAL A 375 21.15 15.01 4.50
CA VAL A 375 20.29 14.48 3.43
C VAL A 375 18.96 13.94 4.00
N PHE A 376 19.00 13.40 5.22
CA PHE A 376 17.83 12.83 5.88
C PHE A 376 17.14 13.78 6.87
N MET A 377 17.64 15.01 7.03
CA MET A 377 17.10 15.96 8.01
C MET A 377 15.59 16.22 7.83
N SER A 378 15.12 16.35 6.58
CA SER A 378 13.69 16.52 6.30
C SER A 378 12.84 15.31 6.69
N THR A 379 13.42 14.12 6.61
CA THR A 379 12.76 12.86 7.02
C THR A 379 12.73 12.75 8.54
N HIS A 380 13.79 13.15 9.23
CA HIS A 380 13.83 13.19 10.69
C HIS A 380 12.78 14.14 11.27
N LEU A 381 12.63 15.34 10.69
CA LEU A 381 11.62 16.32 11.11
C LEU A 381 10.16 15.84 10.92
N ASN A 382 9.91 14.89 10.06
CA ASN A 382 8.57 14.29 9.91
C ASN A 382 8.23 13.24 10.97
N VAL A 383 9.22 12.78 11.72
CA VAL A 383 9.10 11.71 12.71
C VAL A 383 8.91 12.28 14.12
N GLU A 384 9.36 13.52 14.37
CA GLU A 384 9.12 14.26 15.61
C GLU A 384 7.68 14.81 15.67
#